data_894aab67992296839bd5095cf8f062be
#
_entry.id   894aab67992296839bd5095cf8f062be
#
_cell.length_a   1.000
_cell.length_b   1.000
_cell.length_c   1.000
_cell.angle_alpha   90.00
_cell.angle_beta   90.00
_cell.angle_gamma   90.00
#
_symmetry.space_group_name_H-M   'P 1'
#
loop_
_entity.id
_entity.type
_entity.pdbx_description
1 polymer ?
#
loop_
_entity_poly.entity_id
_entity_poly.type
_entity_poly.pdbx_seq_one_letter_code
_entity_poly.pdbx_strand_id
1 'polypeptide(L)'
;VYKFLKSYLPIWTGKDNLDAILGILSHIPIVFFQDVYTDFFRPVELALASQGPSAYQKLLGFYTSLLQQQAHEATTRSSSDDQVFHNLTAHVSTITTSLLLSLPQNQGQPLISAILSFYELLSASSKPHIVPIILPPMHLIYLLTQHASPATFSRVCGIIGSYKLAFDQHPKPVKEYYPTHVTDALNWCLRDIYHLLWISRALVTADQKALGLHCDPALRSQLHDYLNGIDREYAIGAAFGLSNNALLASLSAAAWRVTEEREISREGYDKSSIRYHQGPVSQRSLEVLKRKGGVSVDWDSANGFKVFVLNWLAERGMSGVRDLMFATVTELRGKG
;
A
#
# COMPACT_ATOMS: atom_id res chain seq x y z
N VAL A 1 36.85 -10.23 7.63
CA VAL A 1 35.99 -9.05 7.65
C VAL A 1 35.04 -9.11 8.85
N TYR A 2 34.20 -10.14 8.99
CA TYR A 2 33.16 -10.20 10.04
C TYR A 2 33.74 -10.23 11.47
N LYS A 3 34.87 -10.91 11.72
CA LYS A 3 35.55 -10.87 13.03
C LYS A 3 35.99 -9.45 13.43
N PHE A 4 36.45 -8.67 12.45
CA PHE A 4 36.79 -7.27 12.66
C PHE A 4 35.52 -6.43 12.94
N LEU A 5 34.49 -6.57 12.14
CA LEU A 5 33.24 -5.83 12.34
C LEU A 5 32.61 -6.13 13.70
N LYS A 6 32.62 -7.38 14.17
CA LYS A 6 32.11 -7.76 15.50
C LYS A 6 32.77 -7.01 16.62
N SER A 7 34.09 -6.74 16.50
CA SER A 7 34.84 -5.98 17.52
C SER A 7 34.76 -4.47 17.32
N TYR A 8 34.54 -4.02 16.10
CA TYR A 8 34.50 -2.59 15.75
C TYR A 8 33.13 -1.95 15.99
N LEU A 9 32.05 -2.60 15.61
CA LEU A 9 30.70 -2.04 15.67
C LEU A 9 30.26 -1.56 17.07
N PRO A 10 30.61 -2.22 18.18
CA PRO A 10 30.24 -1.72 19.50
C PRO A 10 30.84 -0.37 19.89
N ILE A 11 31.94 0.05 19.24
CA ILE A 11 32.61 1.33 19.47
C ILE A 11 32.36 2.34 18.31
N TRP A 12 31.68 1.91 17.28
CA TRP A 12 31.40 2.72 16.10
C TRP A 12 30.32 3.77 16.38
N THR A 13 30.56 5.00 15.93
CA THR A 13 29.65 6.12 16.16
C THR A 13 28.51 6.23 15.14
N GLY A 14 28.48 5.37 14.13
CA GLY A 14 27.46 5.40 13.08
C GLY A 14 27.72 6.42 11.97
N LYS A 15 28.81 7.17 12.00
CA LYS A 15 29.10 8.24 11.01
C LYS A 15 30.06 7.80 9.92
N ASP A 16 31.20 7.24 10.32
CA ASP A 16 32.26 6.92 9.37
C ASP A 16 31.96 5.63 8.62
N ASN A 17 32.13 5.68 7.30
CA ASN A 17 31.99 4.53 6.39
C ASN A 17 30.61 3.81 6.48
N LEU A 18 29.54 4.53 6.83
CA LEU A 18 28.21 3.96 7.03
C LEU A 18 27.77 3.11 5.84
N ASP A 19 27.81 3.64 4.63
CA ASP A 19 27.32 2.94 3.44
C ASP A 19 28.17 1.69 3.12
N ALA A 20 29.49 1.75 3.37
CA ALA A 20 30.37 0.59 3.21
C ALA A 20 30.09 -0.52 4.25
N ILE A 21 29.86 -0.15 5.51
CA ILE A 21 29.55 -1.09 6.58
C ILE A 21 28.20 -1.75 6.29
N LEU A 22 27.16 -0.98 5.98
CA LEU A 22 25.84 -1.52 5.64
C LEU A 22 25.89 -2.40 4.39
N GLY A 23 26.67 -2.01 3.38
CA GLY A 23 26.90 -2.81 2.18
C GLY A 23 27.56 -4.15 2.46
N ILE A 24 28.58 -4.20 3.34
CA ILE A 24 29.22 -5.47 3.74
C ILE A 24 28.23 -6.33 4.54
N LEU A 25 27.51 -5.74 5.48
CA LEU A 25 26.56 -6.46 6.34
C LEU A 25 25.34 -7.00 5.56
N SER A 26 24.95 -6.38 4.44
CA SER A 26 23.85 -6.89 3.62
C SER A 26 24.16 -8.25 2.98
N HIS A 27 25.42 -8.67 2.94
CA HIS A 27 25.88 -9.97 2.43
C HIS A 27 26.26 -10.95 3.55
N ILE A 28 25.92 -10.64 4.81
CA ILE A 28 26.24 -11.54 5.92
C ILE A 28 25.38 -12.81 5.84
N PRO A 29 25.98 -14.00 5.90
CA PRO A 29 25.21 -15.24 5.94
C PRO A 29 24.47 -15.34 7.28
N ILE A 30 23.16 -15.51 7.24
CA ILE A 30 22.33 -15.66 8.43
C ILE A 30 22.07 -17.16 8.64
N VAL A 31 22.77 -17.76 9.57
CA VAL A 31 22.52 -19.14 10.03
C VAL A 31 21.54 -19.10 11.21
N PHE A 32 21.84 -18.28 12.20
CA PHE A 32 20.96 -18.02 13.33
C PHE A 32 20.75 -16.50 13.44
N PHE A 33 19.50 -16.06 13.25
CA PHE A 33 19.17 -14.64 13.24
C PHE A 33 19.58 -13.92 14.54
N GLN A 34 19.36 -14.55 15.69
CA GLN A 34 19.64 -13.94 16.99
C GLN A 34 21.13 -13.65 17.22
N ASP A 35 22.01 -14.51 16.73
CA ASP A 35 23.46 -14.31 16.85
C ASP A 35 23.92 -13.14 15.96
N VAL A 36 23.45 -13.12 14.71
CA VAL A 36 23.75 -12.05 13.76
C VAL A 36 23.16 -10.72 14.24
N TYR A 37 21.96 -10.74 14.78
CA TYR A 37 21.33 -9.56 15.36
C TYR A 37 22.17 -9.00 16.53
N THR A 38 22.54 -9.84 17.48
CA THR A 38 23.30 -9.42 18.67
C THR A 38 24.71 -8.90 18.34
N ASP A 39 25.37 -9.55 17.40
CA ASP A 39 26.76 -9.27 17.06
C ASP A 39 26.91 -8.09 16.08
N PHE A 40 25.90 -7.87 15.21
CA PHE A 40 26.03 -6.90 14.10
C PHE A 40 24.88 -5.90 14.02
N PHE A 41 23.62 -6.34 13.99
CA PHE A 41 22.52 -5.44 13.70
C PHE A 41 22.21 -4.51 14.87
N ARG A 42 22.15 -5.05 16.09
CA ARG A 42 21.90 -4.26 17.29
C ARG A 42 22.94 -3.14 17.52
N PRO A 43 24.25 -3.37 17.41
CA PRO A 43 25.24 -2.29 17.48
C PRO A 43 25.03 -1.20 16.42
N VAL A 44 24.70 -1.59 15.18
CA VAL A 44 24.40 -0.64 14.09
C VAL A 44 23.16 0.19 14.42
N GLU A 45 22.09 -0.44 14.86
CA GLU A 45 20.85 0.25 15.24
C GLU A 45 21.07 1.26 16.37
N LEU A 46 21.80 0.85 17.40
CA LEU A 46 22.16 1.73 18.53
C LEU A 46 23.00 2.92 18.07
N ALA A 47 23.97 2.72 17.18
CA ALA A 47 24.80 3.79 16.64
C ALA A 47 23.97 4.78 15.77
N LEU A 48 22.91 4.30 15.09
CA LEU A 48 22.07 5.12 14.22
C LEU A 48 20.89 5.77 14.96
N ALA A 49 20.50 5.27 16.12
CA ALA A 49 19.31 5.70 16.85
C ALA A 49 19.27 7.21 17.15
N SER A 50 20.44 7.84 17.35
CA SER A 50 20.57 9.26 17.64
C SER A 50 20.72 10.16 16.40
N GLN A 51 20.77 9.59 15.18
CA GLN A 51 21.15 10.35 13.98
C GLN A 51 19.96 10.84 13.14
N GLY A 52 18.73 10.59 13.60
CA GLY A 52 17.51 11.10 12.99
C GLY A 52 17.00 10.31 11.80
N PRO A 53 15.94 10.83 11.09
CA PRO A 53 15.19 10.08 10.08
C PRO A 53 16.01 9.56 8.88
N SER A 54 17.03 10.31 8.46
CA SER A 54 17.89 9.92 7.33
C SER A 54 18.69 8.65 7.63
N ALA A 55 19.15 8.47 8.87
CA ALA A 55 19.86 7.27 9.28
C ALA A 55 18.94 6.05 9.29
N TYR A 56 17.70 6.21 9.74
CA TYR A 56 16.69 5.15 9.66
C TYR A 56 16.32 4.79 8.22
N GLN A 57 16.30 5.76 7.30
CA GLN A 57 16.09 5.47 5.88
C GLN A 57 17.21 4.57 5.34
N LYS A 58 18.47 4.84 5.68
CA LYS A 58 19.62 4.00 5.31
C LYS A 58 19.56 2.63 5.96
N LEU A 59 19.15 2.56 7.22
CA LEU A 59 18.95 1.30 7.94
C LEU A 59 17.88 0.42 7.28
N LEU A 60 16.75 0.99 6.87
CA LEU A 60 15.71 0.26 6.14
C LEU A 60 16.16 -0.15 4.75
N GLY A 61 16.95 0.68 4.06
CA GLY A 61 17.61 0.33 2.81
C GLY A 61 18.54 -0.87 2.98
N PHE A 62 19.31 -0.91 4.06
CA PHE A 62 20.15 -2.05 4.43
C PHE A 62 19.32 -3.32 4.62
N TYR A 63 18.24 -3.29 5.42
CA TYR A 63 17.37 -4.46 5.59
C TYR A 63 16.70 -4.90 4.29
N THR A 64 16.38 -3.97 3.39
CA THR A 64 15.87 -4.30 2.06
C THR A 64 16.92 -5.02 1.22
N SER A 65 18.17 -4.56 1.23
CA SER A 65 19.27 -5.21 0.54
C SER A 65 19.60 -6.58 1.12
N LEU A 66 19.55 -6.72 2.45
CA LEU A 66 19.73 -7.99 3.14
C LEU A 66 18.63 -9.00 2.75
N LEU A 67 17.35 -8.57 2.74
CA LEU A 67 16.23 -9.39 2.28
C LEU A 67 16.44 -9.85 0.83
N GLN A 68 16.86 -8.95 -0.05
CA GLN A 68 17.14 -9.25 -1.46
C GLN A 68 18.23 -10.31 -1.60
N GLN A 69 19.32 -10.18 -0.83
CA GLN A 69 20.42 -11.13 -0.84
C GLN A 69 19.98 -12.51 -0.31
N GLN A 70 19.25 -12.56 0.80
CA GLN A 70 18.73 -13.81 1.35
C GLN A 70 17.74 -14.47 0.37
N ALA A 71 16.86 -13.72 -0.30
CA ALA A 71 15.97 -14.24 -1.33
C ALA A 71 16.74 -14.79 -2.53
N HIS A 72 17.83 -14.13 -2.94
CA HIS A 72 18.71 -14.63 -4.01
C HIS A 72 19.41 -15.94 -3.60
N GLU A 73 19.93 -16.00 -2.39
CA GLU A 73 20.54 -17.23 -1.88
C GLU A 73 19.54 -18.38 -1.77
N ALA A 74 18.30 -18.11 -1.36
CA ALA A 74 17.24 -19.12 -1.30
C ALA A 74 16.92 -19.71 -2.68
N THR A 75 17.04 -18.94 -3.78
CA THR A 75 16.85 -19.47 -5.13
C THR A 75 17.95 -20.45 -5.56
N THR A 76 19.14 -20.32 -4.99
CA THR A 76 20.30 -21.15 -5.35
C THR A 76 20.45 -22.38 -4.44
N ARG A 77 19.86 -22.36 -3.26
CA ARG A 77 19.86 -23.47 -2.29
C ARG A 77 18.53 -24.19 -2.36
N SER A 78 18.55 -25.51 -2.43
CA SER A 78 17.32 -26.35 -2.47
C SER A 78 16.56 -26.40 -1.14
N SER A 79 17.01 -25.75 -0.09
CA SER A 79 16.31 -25.59 1.19
C SER A 79 16.56 -24.17 1.71
N SER A 80 15.50 -23.35 1.73
CA SER A 80 15.50 -22.09 2.46
C SER A 80 15.14 -22.33 3.92
N ASP A 81 15.85 -21.67 4.82
CA ASP A 81 15.41 -21.59 6.20
C ASP A 81 14.33 -20.49 6.31
N ASP A 82 13.07 -20.90 6.20
CA ASP A 82 11.92 -19.99 6.27
C ASP A 82 11.92 -19.14 7.56
N GLN A 83 12.53 -19.66 8.63
CA GLN A 83 12.62 -18.96 9.90
C GLN A 83 13.45 -17.68 9.84
N VAL A 84 14.48 -17.63 8.97
CA VAL A 84 15.28 -16.41 8.76
C VAL A 84 14.39 -15.28 8.21
N PHE A 85 13.54 -15.57 7.22
CA PHE A 85 12.62 -14.57 6.65
C PHE A 85 11.58 -14.11 7.66
N HIS A 86 11.02 -15.03 8.46
CA HIS A 86 10.08 -14.69 9.53
C HIS A 86 10.72 -13.77 10.58
N ASN A 87 11.92 -14.11 11.07
CA ASN A 87 12.62 -13.33 12.08
C ASN A 87 13.01 -11.94 11.55
N LEU A 88 13.55 -11.86 10.33
CA LEU A 88 13.91 -10.59 9.69
C LEU A 88 12.69 -9.70 9.51
N THR A 89 11.59 -10.25 8.98
CA THR A 89 10.36 -9.49 8.77
C THR A 89 9.73 -9.02 10.07
N ALA A 90 9.68 -9.87 11.09
CA ALA A 90 9.18 -9.51 12.42
C ALA A 90 9.98 -8.37 13.04
N HIS A 91 11.32 -8.46 12.93
CA HIS A 91 12.23 -7.43 13.43
C HIS A 91 12.01 -6.08 12.71
N VAL A 92 12.02 -6.08 11.37
CA VAL A 92 11.78 -4.87 10.57
C VAL A 92 10.38 -4.31 10.83
N SER A 93 9.37 -5.16 11.00
CA SER A 93 8.01 -4.74 11.33
C SER A 93 7.92 -4.00 12.66
N THR A 94 8.68 -4.44 13.65
CA THR A 94 8.75 -3.77 14.97
C THR A 94 9.38 -2.37 14.83
N ILE A 95 10.50 -2.26 14.12
CA ILE A 95 11.15 -0.97 13.86
C ILE A 95 10.23 -0.02 13.09
N THR A 96 9.65 -0.49 11.99
CA THR A 96 8.83 0.35 11.10
C THR A 96 7.56 0.83 11.79
N THR A 97 6.92 0.00 12.61
CA THR A 97 5.76 0.39 13.41
C THR A 97 6.14 1.48 14.42
N SER A 98 7.24 1.30 15.15
CA SER A 98 7.72 2.27 16.13
C SER A 98 8.07 3.61 15.46
N LEU A 99 8.70 3.57 14.29
CA LEU A 99 9.05 4.77 13.54
C LEU A 99 7.81 5.53 13.04
N LEU A 100 6.81 4.84 12.49
CA LEU A 100 5.57 5.48 12.02
C LEU A 100 4.78 6.13 13.15
N LEU A 101 4.80 5.54 14.35
CA LEU A 101 4.10 6.09 15.52
C LEU A 101 4.85 7.27 16.18
N SER A 102 6.16 7.36 16.02
CA SER A 102 7.00 8.37 16.69
C SER A 102 7.32 9.58 15.83
N LEU A 103 7.19 9.51 14.50
CA LEU A 103 7.57 10.59 13.60
C LEU A 103 6.41 11.56 13.30
N PRO A 104 6.69 12.87 13.25
CA PRO A 104 5.73 13.83 12.74
C PRO A 104 5.36 13.55 11.28
N GLN A 105 4.08 13.69 10.94
CA GLN A 105 3.55 13.36 9.61
C GLN A 105 4.27 14.07 8.45
N ASN A 106 4.79 15.29 8.67
CA ASN A 106 5.45 16.09 7.64
C ASN A 106 6.91 15.72 7.36
N GLN A 107 7.55 14.89 8.20
CA GLN A 107 8.95 14.50 8.05
C GLN A 107 9.14 13.06 7.58
N GLY A 108 8.06 12.31 7.41
CA GLY A 108 8.09 10.85 7.23
C GLY A 108 8.19 10.36 5.79
N GLN A 109 8.00 11.17 4.74
CA GLN A 109 7.89 10.69 3.37
C GLN A 109 9.06 9.82 2.86
N PRO A 110 10.34 10.20 3.01
CA PRO A 110 11.45 9.35 2.59
C PRO A 110 11.50 8.03 3.37
N LEU A 111 11.18 8.07 4.65
CA LEU A 111 11.13 6.90 5.51
C LEU A 111 9.97 5.97 5.14
N ILE A 112 8.78 6.52 4.90
CA ILE A 112 7.62 5.76 4.41
C ILE A 112 7.96 5.08 3.08
N SER A 113 8.66 5.77 2.18
CA SER A 113 9.10 5.18 0.93
C SER A 113 10.06 4.00 1.15
N ALA A 114 10.99 4.11 2.09
CA ALA A 114 11.90 3.01 2.44
C ALA A 114 11.15 1.82 3.09
N ILE A 115 10.18 2.09 3.97
CA ILE A 115 9.30 1.07 4.54
C ILE A 115 8.55 0.31 3.43
N LEU A 116 7.92 1.04 2.53
CA LEU A 116 7.17 0.44 1.42
C LEU A 116 8.07 -0.39 0.51
N SER A 117 9.30 0.07 0.23
CA SER A 117 10.25 -0.67 -0.60
C SER A 117 10.61 -2.03 -0.01
N PHE A 118 10.73 -2.13 1.31
CA PHE A 118 10.96 -3.41 1.98
C PHE A 118 9.79 -4.39 1.76
N TYR A 119 8.54 -3.93 1.95
CA TYR A 119 7.36 -4.78 1.80
C TYR A 119 7.01 -5.07 0.33
N GLU A 120 7.32 -4.16 -0.58
CA GLU A 120 7.22 -4.41 -2.03
C GLU A 120 8.14 -5.54 -2.45
N LEU A 121 9.41 -5.52 -1.99
CA LEU A 121 10.36 -6.58 -2.26
C LEU A 121 9.89 -7.90 -1.63
N LEU A 122 9.48 -7.89 -0.36
CA LEU A 122 9.00 -9.08 0.35
C LEU A 122 7.79 -9.71 -0.36
N SER A 123 6.79 -8.91 -0.74
CA SER A 123 5.60 -9.39 -1.44
C SER A 123 5.90 -9.88 -2.86
N ALA A 124 6.85 -9.25 -3.56
CA ALA A 124 7.29 -9.68 -4.88
C ALA A 124 8.06 -11.00 -4.83
N SER A 125 8.94 -11.17 -3.82
CA SER A 125 9.72 -12.39 -3.61
C SER A 125 8.89 -13.60 -3.22
N SER A 126 7.70 -13.38 -2.66
CA SER A 126 6.76 -14.46 -2.29
C SER A 126 6.03 -15.08 -3.50
N LYS A 127 5.94 -14.38 -4.64
CA LYS A 127 5.21 -14.87 -5.83
C LYS A 127 5.79 -16.16 -6.44
N PRO A 128 7.12 -16.32 -6.59
CA PRO A 128 7.70 -17.58 -7.09
C PRO A 128 7.73 -18.68 -6.04
N HIS A 129 7.17 -18.48 -4.85
CA HIS A 129 7.17 -19.43 -3.71
C HIS A 129 8.56 -19.86 -3.23
N ILE A 130 9.57 -19.06 -3.49
CA ILE A 130 10.94 -19.24 -3.02
C ILE A 130 11.06 -18.71 -1.59
N VAL A 131 10.39 -17.59 -1.32
CA VAL A 131 10.27 -16.97 0.01
C VAL A 131 8.85 -17.23 0.52
N PRO A 132 8.66 -17.59 1.79
CA PRO A 132 7.34 -17.81 2.36
C PRO A 132 6.49 -16.52 2.28
N ILE A 133 5.18 -16.67 2.19
CA ILE A 133 4.27 -15.53 2.23
C ILE A 133 4.19 -15.03 3.68
N ILE A 134 4.85 -13.91 3.97
CA ILE A 134 4.86 -13.29 5.29
C ILE A 134 4.15 -11.95 5.19
N LEU A 135 2.96 -11.86 5.77
CA LEU A 135 2.17 -10.63 5.76
C LEU A 135 2.78 -9.59 6.71
N PRO A 136 2.80 -8.32 6.32
CA PRO A 136 3.08 -7.24 7.25
C PRO A 136 2.01 -7.19 8.34
N PRO A 137 2.30 -6.65 9.52
CA PRO A 137 1.28 -6.43 10.54
C PRO A 137 0.14 -5.56 10.00
N MET A 138 -1.11 -5.99 10.18
CA MET A 138 -2.26 -5.26 9.59
C MET A 138 -2.36 -3.82 10.09
N HIS A 139 -2.03 -3.55 11.35
CA HIS A 139 -2.00 -2.18 11.87
C HIS A 139 -1.02 -1.28 11.11
N LEU A 140 0.13 -1.80 10.66
CA LEU A 140 1.08 -1.07 9.82
C LEU A 140 0.46 -0.71 8.45
N ILE A 141 -0.23 -1.66 7.84
CA ILE A 141 -0.94 -1.44 6.57
C ILE A 141 -2.01 -0.36 6.72
N TYR A 142 -2.81 -0.43 7.78
CA TYR A 142 -3.85 0.58 8.02
C TYR A 142 -3.26 1.97 8.30
N LEU A 143 -2.16 2.07 9.06
CA LEU A 143 -1.45 3.34 9.26
C LEU A 143 -0.96 3.94 7.93
N LEU A 144 -0.37 3.12 7.07
CA LEU A 144 0.11 3.56 5.75
C LEU A 144 -1.05 3.91 4.80
N THR A 145 -2.18 3.20 4.88
CA THR A 145 -3.39 3.49 4.09
C THR A 145 -4.00 4.85 4.45
N GLN A 146 -3.90 5.27 5.71
CA GLN A 146 -4.39 6.56 6.20
C GLN A 146 -3.40 7.71 5.96
N HIS A 147 -2.21 7.42 5.47
CA HIS A 147 -1.23 8.47 5.18
C HIS A 147 -1.68 9.36 4.01
N ALA A 148 -1.56 10.68 4.18
CA ALA A 148 -2.08 11.69 3.25
C ALA A 148 -1.26 11.81 1.92
N SER A 149 -0.94 10.69 1.29
CA SER A 149 -0.21 10.63 0.02
C SER A 149 -0.83 9.61 -0.95
N PRO A 150 -1.31 10.05 -2.12
CA PRO A 150 -1.83 9.15 -3.15
C PRO A 150 -0.80 8.10 -3.61
N ALA A 151 0.47 8.48 -3.70
CA ALA A 151 1.55 7.57 -4.06
C ALA A 151 1.76 6.48 -3.00
N THR A 152 1.79 6.85 -1.71
CA THR A 152 1.84 5.89 -0.60
C THR A 152 0.66 4.94 -0.65
N PHE A 153 -0.55 5.47 -0.80
CA PHE A 153 -1.77 4.68 -0.89
C PHE A 153 -1.73 3.67 -2.05
N SER A 154 -1.29 4.13 -3.22
CA SER A 154 -1.14 3.25 -4.39
C SER A 154 -0.13 2.12 -4.14
N ARG A 155 1.02 2.42 -3.53
CA ARG A 155 2.05 1.41 -3.21
C ARG A 155 1.51 0.38 -2.20
N VAL A 156 0.79 0.82 -1.18
CA VAL A 156 0.10 -0.09 -0.23
C VAL A 156 -0.87 -1.00 -0.96
N CYS A 157 -1.70 -0.46 -1.84
CA CYS A 157 -2.60 -1.26 -2.68
C CYS A 157 -1.83 -2.29 -3.53
N GLY A 158 -0.69 -1.91 -4.10
CA GLY A 158 0.19 -2.81 -4.87
C GLY A 158 0.75 -3.95 -4.02
N ILE A 159 1.20 -3.66 -2.80
CA ILE A 159 1.68 -4.67 -1.84
C ILE A 159 0.56 -5.68 -1.52
N ILE A 160 -0.62 -5.19 -1.14
CA ILE A 160 -1.77 -6.05 -0.81
C ILE A 160 -2.20 -6.89 -2.02
N GLY A 161 -2.26 -6.27 -3.21
CA GLY A 161 -2.53 -6.97 -4.47
C GLY A 161 -1.51 -8.06 -4.78
N SER A 162 -0.22 -7.82 -4.51
CA SER A 162 0.85 -8.80 -4.69
C SER A 162 0.68 -10.00 -3.76
N TYR A 163 0.36 -9.78 -2.48
CA TYR A 163 0.06 -10.88 -1.56
C TYR A 163 -1.18 -11.67 -1.98
N LYS A 164 -2.24 -11.00 -2.43
CA LYS A 164 -3.42 -11.67 -2.97
C LYS A 164 -3.06 -12.61 -4.12
N LEU A 165 -2.26 -12.13 -5.07
CA LEU A 165 -1.81 -12.94 -6.20
C LEU A 165 -0.91 -14.10 -5.75
N ALA A 166 -0.01 -13.88 -4.79
CA ALA A 166 0.84 -14.94 -4.25
C ALA A 166 0.01 -16.05 -3.61
N PHE A 167 -1.04 -15.72 -2.85
CA PHE A 167 -1.96 -16.72 -2.30
C PHE A 167 -2.79 -17.43 -3.37
N ASP A 168 -3.28 -16.70 -4.37
CA ASP A 168 -4.09 -17.31 -5.45
C ASP A 168 -3.26 -18.27 -6.33
N GLN A 169 -1.97 -18.00 -6.49
CA GLN A 169 -1.04 -18.79 -7.30
C GLN A 169 -0.33 -19.90 -6.51
N HIS A 170 -0.55 -19.99 -5.20
CA HIS A 170 0.13 -20.97 -4.38
C HIS A 170 -0.22 -22.40 -4.82
N PRO A 171 0.78 -23.30 -5.05
CA PRO A 171 0.56 -24.64 -5.63
C PRO A 171 -0.24 -25.57 -4.72
N LYS A 172 -0.33 -25.27 -3.44
CA LYS A 172 -1.07 -26.07 -2.46
C LYS A 172 -2.22 -25.26 -1.86
N PRO A 173 -3.31 -25.91 -1.42
CA PRO A 173 -4.41 -25.21 -0.78
C PRO A 173 -3.91 -24.37 0.42
N VAL A 174 -4.20 -23.07 0.41
CA VAL A 174 -3.71 -22.09 1.40
C VAL A 174 -3.99 -22.56 2.84
N LYS A 175 -5.13 -23.18 3.08
CA LYS A 175 -5.54 -23.68 4.40
C LYS A 175 -4.63 -24.79 4.98
N GLU A 176 -3.84 -25.45 4.15
CA GLU A 176 -2.90 -26.50 4.58
C GLU A 176 -1.56 -25.91 5.04
N TYR A 177 -1.24 -24.69 4.61
CA TYR A 177 0.07 -24.05 4.84
C TYR A 177 0.03 -22.88 5.77
N TYR A 178 -1.07 -22.12 5.75
CA TYR A 178 -1.18 -20.87 6.50
C TYR A 178 -2.27 -20.98 7.56
N PRO A 179 -2.00 -20.55 8.80
CA PRO A 179 -3.01 -20.48 9.83
C PRO A 179 -4.19 -19.60 9.37
N THR A 180 -5.40 -19.99 9.75
CA THR A 180 -6.64 -19.29 9.34
C THR A 180 -6.59 -17.79 9.68
N HIS A 181 -6.00 -17.42 10.82
CA HIS A 181 -5.90 -16.02 11.22
C HIS A 181 -5.05 -15.16 10.26
N VAL A 182 -4.05 -15.75 9.58
CA VAL A 182 -3.21 -15.05 8.57
C VAL A 182 -4.03 -14.76 7.32
N THR A 183 -4.75 -15.76 6.83
CA THR A 183 -5.61 -15.62 5.65
C THR A 183 -6.79 -14.70 5.91
N ASP A 184 -7.39 -14.77 7.10
CA ASP A 184 -8.48 -13.90 7.51
C ASP A 184 -8.02 -12.44 7.61
N ALA A 185 -6.84 -12.17 8.18
CA ALA A 185 -6.29 -10.83 8.26
C ALA A 185 -6.13 -10.18 6.87
N LEU A 186 -5.61 -10.92 5.89
CA LEU A 186 -5.52 -10.44 4.51
C LEU A 186 -6.92 -10.22 3.89
N ASN A 187 -7.85 -11.16 4.08
CA ASN A 187 -9.19 -11.06 3.54
C ASN A 187 -9.95 -9.86 4.11
N TRP A 188 -9.80 -9.56 5.40
CA TRP A 188 -10.39 -8.38 6.02
C TRP A 188 -9.80 -7.10 5.43
N CYS A 189 -8.49 -7.02 5.30
CA CYS A 189 -7.83 -5.87 4.69
C CYS A 189 -8.28 -5.64 3.24
N LEU A 190 -8.31 -6.69 2.42
CA LEU A 190 -8.82 -6.63 1.06
C LEU A 190 -10.27 -6.12 1.01
N ARG A 191 -11.10 -6.59 1.93
CA ARG A 191 -12.51 -6.20 2.00
C ARG A 191 -12.68 -4.76 2.43
N ASP A 192 -11.90 -4.30 3.40
CA ASP A 192 -11.92 -2.90 3.83
C ASP A 192 -11.52 -1.95 2.69
N ILE A 193 -10.45 -2.28 1.95
CA ILE A 193 -10.01 -1.47 0.80
C ILE A 193 -11.04 -1.54 -0.35
N TYR A 194 -11.62 -2.71 -0.60
CA TYR A 194 -12.69 -2.86 -1.59
C TYR A 194 -13.94 -2.04 -1.22
N HIS A 195 -14.35 -2.07 0.05
CA HIS A 195 -15.44 -1.24 0.54
C HIS A 195 -15.12 0.24 0.42
N LEU A 196 -13.89 0.65 0.77
CA LEU A 196 -13.43 2.02 0.66
C LEU A 196 -13.51 2.54 -0.78
N LEU A 197 -12.93 1.80 -1.72
CA LEU A 197 -12.71 2.31 -3.08
C LEU A 197 -13.85 2.00 -4.04
N TRP A 198 -14.33 0.76 -4.03
CA TRP A 198 -15.21 0.27 -5.10
C TRP A 198 -16.69 0.40 -4.76
N ILE A 199 -17.07 -0.05 -3.57
CA ILE A 199 -18.47 0.01 -3.12
C ILE A 199 -18.81 1.41 -2.58
N SER A 200 -17.80 2.21 -2.21
CA SER A 200 -17.99 3.50 -1.54
C SER A 200 -18.78 3.36 -0.22
N ARG A 201 -18.42 2.38 0.58
CA ARG A 201 -19.06 2.04 1.87
C ARG A 201 -18.06 1.97 3.02
N ALA A 202 -17.05 2.81 3.00
CA ALA A 202 -16.15 2.94 4.15
C ALA A 202 -16.95 3.21 5.43
N LEU A 203 -16.47 2.65 6.53
CA LEU A 203 -17.06 2.83 7.87
C LEU A 203 -18.45 2.21 8.07
N VAL A 204 -18.94 1.37 7.16
CA VAL A 204 -20.22 0.68 7.31
C VAL A 204 -20.10 -0.52 8.24
N THR A 205 -21.00 -0.62 9.21
CA THR A 205 -21.01 -1.67 10.25
C THR A 205 -21.61 -3.00 9.81
N ALA A 206 -22.27 -3.07 8.67
CA ALA A 206 -23.14 -4.19 8.31
C ALA A 206 -22.39 -5.45 7.82
N ASP A 207 -21.08 -5.38 7.55
CA ASP A 207 -20.32 -6.53 7.12
C ASP A 207 -19.42 -7.05 8.25
N GLN A 208 -19.78 -8.19 8.83
CA GLN A 208 -19.02 -8.84 9.90
C GLN A 208 -17.59 -9.26 9.50
N LYS A 209 -17.28 -9.23 8.21
CA LYS A 209 -15.98 -9.64 7.65
C LYS A 209 -15.07 -8.45 7.31
N ALA A 210 -15.53 -7.22 7.51
CA ALA A 210 -14.77 -6.00 7.33
C ALA A 210 -14.57 -5.31 8.67
N LEU A 211 -13.35 -4.86 8.94
CA LEU A 211 -13.00 -4.22 10.22
C LEU A 211 -13.35 -2.72 10.26
N GLY A 212 -13.84 -2.17 9.14
CA GLY A 212 -14.18 -0.75 9.02
C GLY A 212 -12.99 0.17 9.26
N LEU A 213 -11.80 -0.24 8.79
CA LEU A 213 -10.51 0.45 8.98
C LEU A 213 -10.15 0.61 10.48
N HIS A 214 -10.52 -0.35 11.31
CA HIS A 214 -10.33 -0.34 12.77
C HIS A 214 -10.91 0.89 13.49
N CYS A 215 -11.91 1.53 12.89
CA CYS A 215 -12.58 2.66 13.53
C CYS A 215 -13.44 2.18 14.71
N ASP A 216 -13.35 2.89 15.84
CA ASP A 216 -14.21 2.62 17.00
C ASP A 216 -15.70 2.71 16.61
N PRO A 217 -16.55 1.74 16.99
CA PRO A 217 -17.96 1.74 16.64
C PRO A 217 -18.72 3.00 17.08
N ALA A 218 -18.39 3.57 18.23
CA ALA A 218 -19.03 4.79 18.73
C ALA A 218 -18.62 6.01 17.91
N LEU A 219 -17.32 6.15 17.62
CA LEU A 219 -16.81 7.21 16.75
C LEU A 219 -17.38 7.10 15.33
N ARG A 220 -17.51 5.88 14.82
CA ARG A 220 -18.10 5.61 13.51
C ARG A 220 -19.58 6.02 13.47
N SER A 221 -20.35 5.72 14.51
CA SER A 221 -21.75 6.15 14.61
C SER A 221 -21.85 7.69 14.64
N GLN A 222 -21.06 8.35 15.49
CA GLN A 222 -21.04 9.82 15.56
C GLN A 222 -20.66 10.47 14.22
N LEU A 223 -19.66 9.93 13.52
CA LEU A 223 -19.26 10.42 12.20
C LEU A 223 -20.37 10.22 11.17
N HIS A 224 -21.05 9.07 11.23
CA HIS A 224 -22.19 8.77 10.37
C HIS A 224 -23.32 9.78 10.58
N ASP A 225 -23.70 10.03 11.83
CA ASP A 225 -24.77 10.97 12.18
C ASP A 225 -24.41 12.41 11.77
N TYR A 226 -23.15 12.83 12.02
CA TYR A 226 -22.65 14.13 11.60
C TYR A 226 -22.72 14.32 10.09
N LEU A 227 -22.21 13.37 9.31
CA LEU A 227 -22.17 13.49 7.86
C LEU A 227 -23.56 13.37 7.22
N ASN A 228 -24.45 12.58 7.77
CA ASN A 228 -25.86 12.56 7.36
C ASN A 228 -26.57 13.89 7.66
N GLY A 229 -26.14 14.60 8.70
CA GLY A 229 -26.67 15.92 9.07
C GLY A 229 -26.28 17.04 8.11
N ILE A 230 -25.12 16.94 7.46
CA ILE A 230 -24.60 17.96 6.52
C ILE A 230 -24.86 17.63 5.06
N ASP A 231 -25.03 16.36 4.70
CA ASP A 231 -25.29 15.93 3.33
C ASP A 231 -26.45 14.94 3.26
N ARG A 232 -27.60 15.44 2.91
CA ARG A 232 -28.82 14.63 2.77
C ARG A 232 -28.85 13.77 1.50
N GLU A 233 -27.99 14.06 0.51
CA GLU A 233 -28.02 13.36 -0.77
C GLU A 233 -26.94 12.27 -0.87
N TYR A 234 -25.86 12.37 -0.11
CA TYR A 234 -24.72 11.46 -0.20
C TYR A 234 -24.46 10.80 1.15
N ALA A 235 -24.72 9.49 1.24
CA ALA A 235 -24.26 8.72 2.37
C ALA A 235 -22.73 8.80 2.49
N ILE A 236 -22.19 8.84 3.72
CA ILE A 236 -20.74 8.88 4.04
C ILE A 236 -19.92 7.94 3.18
N GLY A 237 -20.44 6.74 2.91
CA GLY A 237 -19.74 5.78 2.08
C GLY A 237 -19.35 6.32 0.71
N ALA A 238 -20.15 7.21 0.12
CA ALA A 238 -19.87 7.81 -1.18
C ALA A 238 -18.66 8.76 -1.14
N ALA A 239 -18.40 9.41 0.01
CA ALA A 239 -17.26 10.32 0.17
C ALA A 239 -15.90 9.60 0.15
N PHE A 240 -15.88 8.28 0.32
CA PHE A 240 -14.66 7.48 0.35
C PHE A 240 -14.45 6.61 -0.89
N GLY A 241 -15.38 6.60 -1.85
CA GLY A 241 -15.22 5.88 -3.11
C GLY A 241 -14.05 6.38 -3.94
N LEU A 242 -13.66 5.61 -4.95
CA LEU A 242 -12.51 5.91 -5.82
C LEU A 242 -12.48 7.35 -6.32
N SER A 243 -13.65 7.90 -6.68
CA SER A 243 -13.79 9.25 -7.21
C SER A 243 -13.86 10.35 -6.16
N ASN A 244 -14.22 10.01 -4.92
CA ASN A 244 -14.50 10.96 -3.85
C ASN A 244 -13.57 10.81 -2.64
N ASN A 245 -12.72 9.79 -2.65
CA ASN A 245 -11.71 9.59 -1.61
C ASN A 245 -10.85 10.84 -1.49
N ALA A 246 -10.56 11.27 -0.26
CA ALA A 246 -9.79 12.48 0.02
C ALA A 246 -8.42 12.53 -0.69
N LEU A 247 -7.81 11.37 -0.96
CA LEU A 247 -6.53 11.27 -1.66
C LEU A 247 -6.69 11.25 -3.19
N LEU A 248 -7.79 10.74 -3.71
CA LEU A 248 -7.97 10.45 -5.13
C LEU A 248 -8.99 11.36 -5.83
N ALA A 249 -9.82 12.09 -5.09
CA ALA A 249 -10.88 12.91 -5.66
C ALA A 249 -10.35 13.99 -6.64
N SER A 250 -9.26 14.65 -6.27
CA SER A 250 -8.61 15.66 -7.14
C SER A 250 -8.04 15.04 -8.42
N LEU A 251 -7.48 13.85 -8.32
CA LEU A 251 -6.94 13.11 -9.46
C LEU A 251 -8.05 12.59 -10.35
N SER A 252 -9.15 12.12 -9.78
CA SER A 252 -10.34 11.70 -10.51
C SER A 252 -10.98 12.89 -11.25
N ALA A 253 -11.05 14.06 -10.62
CA ALA A 253 -11.53 15.29 -11.25
C ALA A 253 -10.59 15.74 -12.39
N ALA A 254 -9.28 15.65 -12.20
CA ALA A 254 -8.30 15.95 -13.25
C ALA A 254 -8.41 14.98 -14.44
N ALA A 255 -8.61 13.69 -14.18
CA ALA A 255 -8.85 12.69 -15.20
C ALA A 255 -10.09 13.02 -16.04
N TRP A 256 -11.18 13.39 -15.37
CA TRP A 256 -12.40 13.82 -16.07
C TRP A 256 -12.17 15.09 -16.89
N ARG A 257 -11.47 16.09 -16.33
CA ARG A 257 -11.20 17.33 -17.03
C ARG A 257 -10.48 17.14 -18.37
N VAL A 258 -9.46 16.28 -18.37
CA VAL A 258 -8.73 15.93 -19.61
C VAL A 258 -9.65 15.27 -20.62
N THR A 259 -10.54 14.38 -20.18
CA THR A 259 -11.54 13.74 -21.04
C THR A 259 -12.56 14.75 -21.56
N GLU A 260 -13.07 15.61 -20.71
CA GLU A 260 -14.03 16.66 -21.04
C GLU A 260 -13.46 17.59 -22.15
N GLU A 261 -12.23 18.05 -22.01
CA GLU A 261 -11.57 18.90 -22.99
C GLU A 261 -11.31 18.18 -24.33
N ARG A 262 -10.96 16.88 -24.27
CA ARG A 262 -10.79 16.06 -25.47
C ARG A 262 -12.11 15.91 -26.24
N GLU A 263 -13.19 15.60 -25.54
CA GLU A 263 -14.49 15.43 -26.15
C GLU A 263 -15.03 16.75 -26.73
N ILE A 264 -14.85 17.86 -26.03
CA ILE A 264 -15.22 19.20 -26.54
C ILE A 264 -14.50 19.50 -27.86
N SER A 265 -13.19 19.16 -27.90
CA SER A 265 -12.39 19.39 -29.12
C SER A 265 -12.78 18.44 -30.26
N ARG A 266 -13.09 17.17 -29.93
CA ARG A 266 -13.46 16.15 -30.91
C ARG A 266 -14.81 16.45 -31.57
N GLU A 267 -15.78 16.82 -30.78
CA GLU A 267 -17.15 17.08 -31.24
C GLU A 267 -17.35 18.51 -31.73
N GLY A 268 -16.34 19.38 -31.60
CA GLY A 268 -16.44 20.78 -32.04
C GLY A 268 -17.40 21.64 -31.22
N TYR A 269 -17.64 21.30 -29.96
CA TYR A 269 -18.53 22.10 -29.11
C TYR A 269 -17.97 23.50 -28.88
N ASP A 270 -18.87 24.49 -28.87
CA ASP A 270 -18.50 25.82 -28.42
C ASP A 270 -18.23 25.84 -26.92
N LYS A 271 -16.99 26.15 -26.55
CA LYS A 271 -16.56 26.20 -25.16
C LYS A 271 -17.33 27.18 -24.29
N SER A 272 -17.95 28.18 -24.88
CA SER A 272 -18.76 29.18 -24.17
C SER A 272 -20.14 28.68 -23.79
N SER A 273 -20.66 27.70 -24.53
CA SER A 273 -22.01 27.18 -24.35
C SER A 273 -22.09 25.89 -23.56
N ILE A 274 -20.95 25.19 -23.41
CA ILE A 274 -20.93 23.90 -22.74
C ILE A 274 -20.82 24.05 -21.24
N ARG A 275 -21.50 23.18 -20.50
CA ARG A 275 -21.41 23.14 -19.03
C ARG A 275 -20.33 22.18 -18.57
N TYR A 276 -19.35 22.69 -17.88
CA TYR A 276 -18.28 21.91 -17.27
C TYR A 276 -18.71 21.29 -15.94
N HIS A 277 -18.15 20.10 -15.65
CA HIS A 277 -18.33 19.45 -14.35
C HIS A 277 -17.70 20.26 -13.22
N GLN A 278 -18.39 20.37 -12.10
CA GLN A 278 -17.92 21.03 -10.89
C GLN A 278 -18.05 20.07 -9.71
N GLY A 279 -16.98 19.99 -8.89
CA GLY A 279 -16.95 19.17 -7.69
C GLY A 279 -16.50 17.72 -7.92
N PRO A 280 -16.72 16.84 -6.94
CA PRO A 280 -16.35 15.46 -7.03
C PRO A 280 -17.04 14.73 -8.17
N VAL A 281 -16.28 13.95 -8.95
CA VAL A 281 -16.79 13.25 -10.13
C VAL A 281 -17.26 11.85 -9.74
N SER A 282 -18.49 11.53 -10.12
CA SER A 282 -19.08 10.21 -9.97
C SER A 282 -19.90 9.87 -11.20
N GLN A 283 -20.21 8.60 -11.42
CA GLN A 283 -21.07 8.17 -12.52
C GLN A 283 -22.39 8.96 -12.53
N ARG A 284 -23.02 9.08 -11.36
CA ARG A 284 -24.27 9.83 -11.21
C ARG A 284 -24.13 11.32 -11.54
N SER A 285 -23.02 11.96 -11.11
CA SER A 285 -22.79 13.37 -11.40
C SER A 285 -22.56 13.63 -12.89
N LEU A 286 -21.94 12.68 -13.59
CA LEU A 286 -21.77 12.75 -15.05
C LEU A 286 -23.10 12.59 -15.80
N GLU A 287 -24.00 11.73 -15.34
CA GLU A 287 -25.35 11.61 -15.91
C GLU A 287 -26.17 12.89 -15.72
N VAL A 288 -26.01 13.56 -14.58
CA VAL A 288 -26.63 14.86 -14.32
C VAL A 288 -26.05 15.94 -15.25
N LEU A 289 -24.71 15.93 -15.40
CA LEU A 289 -24.01 16.85 -16.29
C LEU A 289 -24.48 16.73 -17.73
N LYS A 290 -24.61 15.49 -18.26
CA LYS A 290 -25.14 15.20 -19.58
C LYS A 290 -26.52 15.85 -19.79
N ARG A 291 -27.43 15.68 -18.82
CA ARG A 291 -28.78 16.28 -18.89
C ARG A 291 -28.80 17.81 -18.86
N LYS A 292 -27.73 18.41 -18.32
CA LYS A 292 -27.60 19.88 -18.18
C LYS A 292 -26.78 20.53 -19.30
N GLY A 293 -26.50 19.82 -20.38
CA GLY A 293 -25.76 20.35 -21.54
C GLY A 293 -24.22 20.28 -21.38
N GLY A 294 -23.73 19.38 -20.56
CA GLY A 294 -22.30 19.06 -20.49
C GLY A 294 -21.90 17.90 -21.39
N VAL A 295 -20.61 17.59 -21.41
CA VAL A 295 -20.05 16.50 -22.20
C VAL A 295 -20.65 15.15 -21.79
N SER A 296 -20.91 14.31 -22.76
CA SER A 296 -21.35 12.93 -22.59
C SER A 296 -20.30 11.98 -23.11
N VAL A 297 -19.88 11.04 -22.29
CA VAL A 297 -19.04 9.92 -22.70
C VAL A 297 -19.88 8.65 -22.54
N ASP A 298 -19.94 7.86 -23.59
CA ASP A 298 -20.59 6.56 -23.54
C ASP A 298 -19.60 5.53 -23.00
N TRP A 299 -19.90 4.99 -21.82
CA TRP A 299 -19.09 3.99 -21.15
C TRP A 299 -19.60 2.60 -21.49
N ASP A 300 -18.68 1.67 -21.77
CA ASP A 300 -19.01 0.27 -22.09
C ASP A 300 -19.74 -0.49 -20.97
N SER A 301 -19.75 0.07 -19.76
CA SER A 301 -20.38 -0.53 -18.59
C SER A 301 -20.79 0.51 -17.54
N ALA A 302 -21.67 0.11 -16.61
CA ALA A 302 -22.05 0.93 -15.46
C ALA A 302 -20.86 1.38 -14.58
N ASN A 303 -19.74 0.68 -14.63
CA ASN A 303 -18.51 1.00 -13.93
C ASN A 303 -17.44 1.65 -14.85
N GLY A 304 -17.78 2.01 -16.07
CA GLY A 304 -16.82 2.48 -17.08
C GLY A 304 -15.98 3.67 -16.62
N PHE A 305 -16.59 4.65 -15.96
CA PHE A 305 -15.86 5.77 -15.39
C PHE A 305 -14.84 5.34 -14.33
N LYS A 306 -15.18 4.39 -13.45
CA LYS A 306 -14.23 3.87 -12.44
C LYS A 306 -13.04 3.16 -13.09
N VAL A 307 -13.29 2.34 -14.11
CA VAL A 307 -12.24 1.66 -14.89
C VAL A 307 -11.34 2.68 -15.58
N PHE A 308 -11.93 3.71 -16.17
CA PHE A 308 -11.18 4.81 -16.77
C PHE A 308 -10.26 5.49 -15.75
N VAL A 309 -10.76 5.83 -14.56
CA VAL A 309 -9.95 6.45 -13.50
C VAL A 309 -8.81 5.52 -13.06
N LEU A 310 -9.06 4.22 -12.90
CA LEU A 310 -8.03 3.24 -12.54
C LEU A 310 -6.89 3.20 -13.58
N ASN A 311 -7.23 3.15 -14.87
CA ASN A 311 -6.24 3.15 -15.94
C ASN A 311 -5.49 4.48 -16.01
N TRP A 312 -6.19 5.59 -15.88
CA TRP A 312 -5.60 6.92 -15.86
C TRP A 312 -4.60 7.12 -14.71
N LEU A 313 -4.90 6.58 -13.51
CA LEU A 313 -3.99 6.56 -12.37
C LEU A 313 -2.75 5.70 -12.64
N ALA A 314 -2.94 4.54 -13.26
CA ALA A 314 -1.84 3.62 -13.58
C ALA A 314 -0.84 4.24 -14.57
N GLU A 315 -1.32 4.92 -15.61
CA GLU A 315 -0.49 5.67 -16.57
C GLU A 315 0.37 6.75 -15.92
N ARG A 316 0.02 7.19 -14.71
CA ARG A 316 0.72 8.22 -13.92
C ARG A 316 1.51 7.67 -12.74
N GLY A 317 1.87 6.38 -12.81
CA GLY A 317 2.71 5.73 -11.81
C GLY A 317 1.96 5.25 -10.56
N MET A 318 0.62 5.29 -10.57
CA MET A 318 -0.22 4.79 -9.47
C MET A 318 -0.93 3.48 -9.86
N SER A 319 -0.18 2.53 -10.39
CA SER A 319 -0.71 1.24 -10.87
C SER A 319 -1.27 0.37 -9.74
N GLY A 320 -0.75 0.50 -8.52
CA GLY A 320 -1.14 -0.37 -7.41
C GLY A 320 -2.64 -0.35 -7.10
N VAL A 321 -3.30 0.80 -7.21
CA VAL A 321 -4.77 0.90 -7.02
C VAL A 321 -5.50 0.11 -8.10
N ARG A 322 -5.08 0.25 -9.36
CA ARG A 322 -5.65 -0.51 -10.48
C ARG A 322 -5.44 -2.01 -10.28
N ASP A 323 -4.20 -2.41 -10.02
CA ASP A 323 -3.80 -3.80 -9.92
C ASP A 323 -4.55 -4.53 -8.80
N LEU A 324 -4.72 -3.87 -7.65
CA LEU A 324 -5.54 -4.38 -6.55
C LEU A 324 -7.01 -4.54 -6.95
N MET A 325 -7.61 -3.54 -7.60
CA MET A 325 -9.01 -3.60 -8.02
C MET A 325 -9.22 -4.71 -9.06
N PHE A 326 -8.34 -4.84 -10.04
CA PHE A 326 -8.41 -5.92 -11.04
C PHE A 326 -8.18 -7.32 -10.43
N ALA A 327 -7.37 -7.44 -9.39
CA ALA A 327 -7.19 -8.71 -8.67
C ALA A 327 -8.39 -9.06 -7.77
N THR A 328 -9.14 -8.06 -7.29
CA THR A 328 -10.16 -8.25 -6.25
C THR A 328 -11.58 -8.26 -6.82
N VAL A 329 -11.90 -7.36 -7.78
CA VAL A 329 -13.24 -7.21 -8.34
C VAL A 329 -13.48 -8.24 -9.43
N THR A 330 -14.43 -9.14 -9.21
CA THR A 330 -14.72 -10.26 -10.12
C THR A 330 -15.03 -9.80 -11.55
N GLU A 331 -15.78 -8.69 -11.69
CA GLU A 331 -16.16 -8.11 -12.99
C GLU A 331 -14.96 -7.57 -13.80
N LEU A 332 -13.84 -7.31 -13.15
CA LEU A 332 -12.63 -6.77 -13.76
C LEU A 332 -11.56 -7.84 -14.01
N ARG A 333 -11.70 -9.02 -13.44
CA ARG A 333 -10.75 -10.12 -13.64
C ARG A 333 -10.63 -10.49 -15.11
N GLY A 334 -9.41 -10.53 -15.62
CA GLY A 334 -9.13 -10.87 -17.02
C GLY A 334 -9.28 -9.70 -18.01
N LYS A 335 -9.51 -8.48 -17.54
CA LYS A 335 -9.56 -7.26 -18.39
C LYS A 335 -8.31 -6.39 -18.27
N GLY A 336 -7.32 -6.83 -17.49
CA GLY A 336 -6.06 -6.13 -17.23
C GLY A 336 -4.88 -6.68 -17.99
#